data_1f9acddf5f7f281f751de08389b78ac9
#
_entry.id   1f9acddf5f7f281f751de08389b78ac9
#
_cell.length_a   1.000
_cell.length_b   1.000
_cell.length_c   1.000
_cell.angle_alpha   90.00
_cell.angle_beta   90.00
_cell.angle_gamma   90.00
#
_symmetry.space_group_name_H-M   'P 1'
#
loop_
_entity.id
_entity.type
_entity.pdbx_description
1 polymer ?
#
loop_
_entity_poly.entity_id
_entity_poly.type
_entity_poly.pdbx_seq_one_letter_code
_entity_poly.pdbx_strand_id
1 'polypeptide(L)'
;MLLPFCAALPLPAQNLSLVKRLLETRGCPGCDLFGASLSRADLFGASLSRATLSRADLVDADLTAADLMEANLNNANMRNAFLADADLSKADMSRADIRGANLENANLSESFLRDASLQLANLKCSNLSAAKLSRTDLRNADLSGANLRGADLQEADLSGANLRGADLRSADLRDARLNKANLTDANLCGARMPNQKTSRRGCDVKKEQAISTNNYCNYCYALNDWWLNVLRFY
;
A
#
# COMPACT_ATOMS: atom_id res chain seq x y z
N MET A 1 42.96 -18.96 -26.49
CA MET A 1 42.62 -18.25 -25.28
C MET A 1 41.16 -17.86 -25.39
N LEU A 2 40.26 -18.76 -24.95
CA LEU A 2 38.82 -18.62 -25.05
C LEU A 2 38.32 -17.87 -23.81
N LEU A 3 37.76 -16.67 -24.01
CA LEU A 3 37.08 -15.92 -22.95
C LEU A 3 35.81 -16.70 -22.59
N PRO A 4 35.52 -16.89 -21.30
CA PRO A 4 34.24 -17.51 -20.92
C PRO A 4 33.11 -16.53 -21.22
N PHE A 5 32.20 -16.95 -22.07
CA PHE A 5 30.86 -16.36 -22.19
C PHE A 5 30.26 -16.29 -20.80
N CYS A 6 30.10 -15.08 -20.28
CA CYS A 6 29.26 -14.84 -19.12
C CYS A 6 27.80 -15.03 -19.58
N ALA A 7 27.39 -16.30 -19.67
CA ALA A 7 25.99 -16.63 -19.88
C ALA A 7 25.24 -16.06 -18.68
N ALA A 8 24.37 -15.08 -18.91
CA ALA A 8 23.37 -14.69 -17.94
C ALA A 8 22.67 -15.99 -17.52
N LEU A 9 22.86 -16.38 -16.27
CA LEU A 9 22.19 -17.55 -15.72
C LEU A 9 20.70 -17.37 -15.98
N PRO A 10 20.02 -18.34 -16.61
CA PRO A 10 18.57 -18.29 -16.74
C PRO A 10 18.00 -18.18 -15.31
N LEU A 11 16.97 -17.35 -15.16
CA LEU A 11 16.16 -17.31 -13.93
C LEU A 11 15.98 -18.75 -13.46
N PRO A 12 16.29 -19.07 -12.20
CA PRO A 12 16.39 -20.45 -11.77
C PRO A 12 15.10 -21.20 -12.13
N ALA A 13 15.22 -22.40 -12.70
CA ALA A 13 14.08 -23.23 -13.11
C ALA A 13 13.04 -23.44 -11.99
N GLN A 14 13.47 -23.27 -10.74
CA GLN A 14 12.63 -23.26 -9.53
C GLN A 14 11.60 -22.11 -9.54
N ASN A 15 11.95 -20.91 -10.03
CA ASN A 15 11.02 -19.79 -10.07
C ASN A 15 9.89 -20.04 -11.07
N LEU A 16 10.16 -20.66 -12.21
CA LEU A 16 9.14 -20.97 -13.21
C LEU A 16 8.10 -21.98 -12.67
N SER A 17 8.53 -22.98 -11.92
CA SER A 17 7.62 -23.95 -11.28
C SER A 17 6.75 -23.31 -10.19
N LEU A 18 7.32 -22.38 -9.42
CA LEU A 18 6.58 -21.65 -8.39
C LEU A 18 5.58 -20.65 -9.01
N VAL A 19 5.96 -19.96 -10.07
CA VAL A 19 5.04 -19.09 -10.83
C VAL A 19 3.87 -19.91 -11.38
N LYS A 20 4.14 -21.06 -12.02
CA LYS A 20 3.10 -21.95 -12.52
C LYS A 20 2.16 -22.40 -11.39
N ARG A 21 2.72 -22.88 -10.28
CA ARG A 21 1.93 -23.25 -9.09
C ARG A 21 1.07 -22.09 -8.62
N LEU A 22 1.63 -20.88 -8.48
CA LEU A 22 0.89 -19.69 -8.05
C LEU A 22 -0.29 -19.42 -8.98
N LEU A 23 -0.07 -19.42 -10.30
CA LEU A 23 -1.11 -19.15 -11.28
C LEU A 23 -2.22 -20.23 -11.30
N GLU A 24 -1.87 -21.48 -11.01
CA GLU A 24 -2.83 -22.60 -11.00
C GLU A 24 -3.62 -22.67 -9.66
N THR A 25 -2.96 -22.39 -8.54
CA THR A 25 -3.55 -22.63 -7.22
C THR A 25 -3.87 -21.35 -6.44
N ARG A 26 -3.39 -20.19 -6.91
CA ARG A 26 -3.43 -18.90 -6.19
C ARG A 26 -2.81 -18.98 -4.78
N GLY A 27 -2.01 -20.00 -4.49
CA GLY A 27 -1.42 -20.23 -3.18
C GLY A 27 0.09 -20.44 -3.24
N CYS A 28 0.87 -19.48 -2.72
CA CYS A 28 2.33 -19.60 -2.62
C CYS A 28 2.89 -18.80 -1.44
N PRO A 29 2.37 -19.04 -0.20
CA PRO A 29 2.90 -18.34 0.98
C PRO A 29 4.37 -18.69 1.19
N GLY A 30 5.20 -17.66 1.48
CA GLY A 30 6.64 -17.81 1.69
C GLY A 30 7.45 -18.22 0.45
N CYS A 31 6.85 -18.28 -0.74
CA CYS A 31 7.56 -18.64 -1.97
C CYS A 31 8.61 -17.63 -2.35
N ASP A 32 9.73 -18.10 -2.93
CA ASP A 32 10.70 -17.23 -3.59
C ASP A 32 10.29 -16.96 -5.05
N LEU A 33 9.69 -15.80 -5.27
CA LEU A 33 9.23 -15.29 -6.55
C LEU A 33 10.08 -14.06 -6.97
N PHE A 34 11.34 -14.00 -6.53
CA PHE A 34 12.25 -12.92 -6.88
C PHE A 34 12.31 -12.69 -8.40
N GLY A 35 12.04 -11.48 -8.85
CA GLY A 35 12.08 -11.12 -10.27
C GLY A 35 11.05 -11.83 -11.15
N ALA A 36 10.02 -12.45 -10.56
CA ALA A 36 9.00 -13.17 -11.32
C ALA A 36 8.27 -12.25 -12.30
N SER A 37 7.97 -12.75 -13.51
CA SER A 37 7.15 -12.08 -14.49
C SER A 37 5.68 -12.45 -14.26
N LEU A 38 4.95 -11.55 -13.60
CA LEU A 38 3.53 -11.71 -13.22
C LEU A 38 2.67 -10.56 -13.78
N SER A 39 3.17 -9.88 -14.82
CA SER A 39 2.42 -8.80 -15.46
C SER A 39 1.10 -9.33 -16.00
N ARG A 40 -0.01 -8.64 -15.71
CA ARG A 40 -1.38 -8.99 -16.05
C ARG A 40 -1.84 -10.35 -15.51
N ALA A 41 -1.14 -10.92 -14.51
CA ALA A 41 -1.56 -12.17 -13.90
C ALA A 41 -2.88 -11.99 -13.12
N ASP A 42 -3.76 -12.99 -13.20
CA ASP A 42 -4.92 -13.10 -12.32
C ASP A 42 -4.49 -13.75 -10.99
N LEU A 43 -4.31 -12.89 -9.98
CA LEU A 43 -3.92 -13.25 -8.62
C LEU A 43 -5.01 -12.84 -7.61
N PHE A 44 -6.26 -12.74 -8.08
CA PHE A 44 -7.40 -12.40 -7.23
C PHE A 44 -7.48 -13.36 -6.02
N GLY A 45 -7.49 -12.82 -4.82
CA GLY A 45 -7.53 -13.57 -3.57
C GLY A 45 -6.32 -14.48 -3.33
N ALA A 46 -5.20 -14.26 -4.03
CA ALA A 46 -4.03 -15.12 -3.90
C ALA A 46 -3.42 -15.05 -2.48
N SER A 47 -2.99 -16.20 -1.96
CA SER A 47 -2.23 -16.29 -0.72
C SER A 47 -0.73 -16.18 -1.00
N LEU A 48 -0.15 -15.01 -0.70
CA LEU A 48 1.24 -14.63 -0.96
C LEU A 48 1.92 -14.09 0.30
N SER A 49 1.34 -14.37 1.49
CA SER A 49 1.94 -13.93 2.74
C SER A 49 3.38 -14.40 2.87
N ARG A 50 4.27 -13.48 3.29
CA ARG A 50 5.72 -13.70 3.43
C ARG A 50 6.43 -14.12 2.13
N ALA A 51 5.80 -14.05 0.97
CA ALA A 51 6.46 -14.36 -0.29
C ALA A 51 7.56 -13.33 -0.62
N THR A 52 8.63 -13.77 -1.28
CA THR A 52 9.68 -12.91 -1.81
C THR A 52 9.32 -12.51 -3.24
N LEU A 53 8.76 -11.33 -3.43
CA LEU A 53 8.37 -10.73 -4.71
C LEU A 53 9.28 -9.54 -5.08
N SER A 54 10.46 -9.45 -4.47
CA SER A 54 11.41 -8.37 -4.77
C SER A 54 11.74 -8.35 -6.25
N ARG A 55 11.67 -7.16 -6.87
CA ARG A 55 11.89 -6.93 -8.31
C ARG A 55 10.91 -7.69 -9.23
N ALA A 56 9.84 -8.26 -8.72
CA ALA A 56 8.81 -8.87 -9.55
C ALA A 56 8.15 -7.83 -10.46
N ASP A 57 7.77 -8.24 -11.66
CA ASP A 57 6.93 -7.46 -12.57
C ASP A 57 5.46 -7.86 -12.38
N LEU A 58 4.70 -6.96 -11.76
CA LEU A 58 3.28 -7.08 -11.42
C LEU A 58 2.45 -6.00 -12.13
N VAL A 59 2.95 -5.45 -13.24
CA VAL A 59 2.24 -4.42 -14.01
C VAL A 59 0.87 -4.94 -14.44
N ASP A 60 -0.19 -4.16 -14.17
CA ASP A 60 -1.58 -4.48 -14.49
C ASP A 60 -2.07 -5.82 -13.89
N ALA A 61 -1.36 -6.42 -12.91
CA ALA A 61 -1.78 -7.66 -12.25
C ALA A 61 -3.02 -7.44 -11.37
N ASP A 62 -3.91 -8.43 -11.31
CA ASP A 62 -5.04 -8.42 -10.39
C ASP A 62 -4.67 -9.14 -9.08
N LEU A 63 -4.43 -8.35 -8.05
CA LEU A 63 -4.14 -8.75 -6.67
C LEU A 63 -5.28 -8.34 -5.73
N THR A 64 -6.47 -8.09 -6.26
CA THR A 64 -7.64 -7.71 -5.47
C THR A 64 -7.90 -8.78 -4.40
N ALA A 65 -8.09 -8.35 -3.16
CA ALA A 65 -8.30 -9.20 -1.99
C ALA A 65 -7.16 -10.22 -1.71
N ALA A 66 -5.97 -10.04 -2.29
CA ALA A 66 -4.82 -10.94 -2.03
C ALA A 66 -4.25 -10.74 -0.62
N ASP A 67 -3.78 -11.83 -0.01
CA ASP A 67 -2.99 -11.83 1.22
C ASP A 67 -1.50 -11.68 0.88
N LEU A 68 -0.98 -10.49 1.10
CA LEU A 68 0.42 -10.08 0.92
C LEU A 68 1.07 -9.69 2.26
N MET A 69 0.49 -10.14 3.39
CA MET A 69 0.99 -9.81 4.72
C MET A 69 2.47 -10.21 4.85
N GLU A 70 3.31 -9.27 5.32
CA GLU A 70 4.75 -9.48 5.48
C GLU A 70 5.49 -9.86 4.18
N ALA A 71 4.88 -9.74 3.01
CA ALA A 71 5.56 -10.01 1.73
C ALA A 71 6.69 -9.01 1.46
N ASN A 72 7.76 -9.49 0.81
CA ASN A 72 8.84 -8.64 0.35
C ASN A 72 8.62 -8.24 -1.12
N LEU A 73 8.15 -7.03 -1.35
CA LEU A 73 7.88 -6.39 -2.64
C LEU A 73 8.91 -5.29 -2.98
N ASN A 74 10.09 -5.33 -2.34
CA ASN A 74 11.12 -4.29 -2.53
C ASN A 74 11.53 -4.17 -4.00
N ASN A 75 11.51 -2.94 -4.53
CA ASN A 75 11.76 -2.64 -5.95
C ASN A 75 10.82 -3.37 -6.95
N ALA A 76 9.68 -3.91 -6.52
CA ALA A 76 8.69 -4.48 -7.43
C ALA A 76 8.07 -3.41 -8.33
N ASN A 77 7.68 -3.80 -9.55
CA ASN A 77 6.94 -2.96 -10.48
C ASN A 77 5.45 -3.34 -10.42
N MET A 78 4.67 -2.53 -9.73
CA MET A 78 3.23 -2.73 -9.51
C MET A 78 2.40 -1.62 -10.19
N ARG A 79 2.91 -1.06 -11.30
CA ARG A 79 2.16 0.01 -11.99
C ARG A 79 0.79 -0.48 -12.44
N ASN A 80 -0.23 0.33 -12.15
CA ASN A 80 -1.63 0.08 -12.46
C ASN A 80 -2.17 -1.25 -11.88
N ALA A 81 -1.47 -1.91 -10.95
CA ALA A 81 -1.95 -3.14 -10.34
C ALA A 81 -3.27 -2.90 -9.59
N PHE A 82 -4.13 -3.91 -9.57
CA PHE A 82 -5.37 -3.90 -8.80
C PHE A 82 -5.09 -4.56 -7.44
N LEU A 83 -5.13 -3.77 -6.38
CA LEU A 83 -4.82 -4.16 -4.99
C LEU A 83 -5.97 -3.77 -4.04
N ALA A 84 -7.18 -3.55 -4.59
CA ALA A 84 -8.33 -3.22 -3.76
C ALA A 84 -8.59 -4.34 -2.74
N ASP A 85 -8.90 -3.98 -1.49
CA ASP A 85 -9.17 -4.90 -0.38
C ASP A 85 -7.99 -5.86 -0.04
N ALA A 86 -6.80 -5.71 -0.61
CA ALA A 86 -5.65 -6.55 -0.32
C ALA A 86 -5.07 -6.30 1.08
N ASP A 87 -4.54 -7.35 1.71
CA ASP A 87 -3.77 -7.21 2.95
C ASP A 87 -2.27 -7.11 2.64
N LEU A 88 -1.73 -5.91 2.77
CA LEU A 88 -0.32 -5.54 2.61
C LEU A 88 0.31 -5.15 3.96
N SER A 89 -0.33 -5.56 5.07
CA SER A 89 0.18 -5.20 6.40
C SER A 89 1.60 -5.74 6.60
N LYS A 90 2.48 -4.86 7.10
CA LYS A 90 3.91 -5.14 7.32
C LYS A 90 4.70 -5.54 6.07
N ALA A 91 4.12 -5.44 4.87
CA ALA A 91 4.86 -5.73 3.63
C ALA A 91 5.98 -4.71 3.39
N ASP A 92 7.10 -5.15 2.82
CA ASP A 92 8.18 -4.27 2.37
C ASP A 92 8.01 -3.92 0.89
N MET A 93 7.52 -2.72 0.62
CA MET A 93 7.36 -2.12 -0.70
C MET A 93 8.36 -0.97 -0.92
N SER A 94 9.47 -0.95 -0.18
CA SER A 94 10.47 0.10 -0.31
C SER A 94 10.97 0.18 -1.75
N ARG A 95 11.02 1.39 -2.33
CA ARG A 95 11.43 1.66 -3.71
C ARG A 95 10.57 0.98 -4.77
N ALA A 96 9.41 0.46 -4.44
CA ALA A 96 8.49 -0.11 -5.42
C ALA A 96 7.87 0.98 -6.30
N ASP A 97 7.56 0.64 -7.54
CA ASP A 97 6.80 1.47 -8.47
C ASP A 97 5.32 1.06 -8.42
N ILE A 98 4.51 1.85 -7.70
CA ILE A 98 3.08 1.57 -7.44
C ILE A 98 2.20 2.64 -8.12
N ARG A 99 2.74 3.34 -9.13
CA ARG A 99 2.05 4.44 -9.81
C ARG A 99 0.75 3.97 -10.45
N GLY A 100 -0.31 4.72 -10.23
CA GLY A 100 -1.64 4.45 -10.80
C GLY A 100 -2.32 3.20 -10.25
N ALA A 101 -1.72 2.49 -9.29
CA ALA A 101 -2.34 1.29 -8.72
C ALA A 101 -3.63 1.62 -7.95
N ASN A 102 -4.56 0.68 -7.92
CA ASN A 102 -5.76 0.75 -7.12
C ASN A 102 -5.57 0.02 -5.79
N LEU A 103 -5.45 0.77 -4.71
CA LEU A 103 -5.29 0.31 -3.32
C LEU A 103 -6.51 0.69 -2.46
N GLU A 104 -7.68 0.89 -3.08
CA GLU A 104 -8.89 1.24 -2.35
C GLU A 104 -9.20 0.18 -1.29
N ASN A 105 -9.45 0.60 -0.04
CA ASN A 105 -9.70 -0.23 1.14
C ASN A 105 -8.54 -1.17 1.54
N ALA A 106 -7.39 -1.15 0.88
CA ALA A 106 -6.27 -2.04 1.20
C ALA A 106 -5.75 -1.79 2.63
N ASN A 107 -5.28 -2.84 3.27
CA ASN A 107 -4.60 -2.75 4.56
C ASN A 107 -3.09 -2.65 4.36
N LEU A 108 -2.53 -1.46 4.55
CA LEU A 108 -1.08 -1.17 4.49
C LEU A 108 -0.52 -0.82 5.89
N SER A 109 -1.19 -1.25 6.96
CA SER A 109 -0.74 -0.92 8.32
C SER A 109 0.68 -1.45 8.57
N GLU A 110 1.52 -0.62 9.20
CA GLU A 110 2.92 -0.94 9.53
C GLU A 110 3.80 -1.28 8.31
N SER A 111 3.32 -1.12 7.07
CA SER A 111 4.10 -1.40 5.86
C SER A 111 5.28 -0.44 5.65
N PHE A 112 6.26 -0.87 4.85
CA PHE A 112 7.45 -0.09 4.51
C PHE A 112 7.35 0.37 3.07
N LEU A 113 7.20 1.69 2.86
CA LEU A 113 7.01 2.35 1.57
C LEU A 113 8.09 3.40 1.28
N ARG A 114 9.20 3.35 2.03
CA ARG A 114 10.27 4.33 1.88
C ARG A 114 10.78 4.39 0.44
N ASP A 115 10.91 5.60 -0.10
CA ASP A 115 11.37 5.86 -1.47
C ASP A 115 10.46 5.23 -2.57
N ALA A 116 9.25 4.76 -2.24
CA ALA A 116 8.32 4.21 -3.22
C ALA A 116 7.64 5.32 -4.05
N SER A 117 7.15 4.96 -5.24
CA SER A 117 6.40 5.85 -6.12
C SER A 117 4.93 5.46 -6.14
N LEU A 118 4.05 6.31 -5.58
CA LEU A 118 2.59 6.13 -5.54
C LEU A 118 1.84 7.28 -6.26
N GLN A 119 2.48 7.90 -7.24
CA GLN A 119 1.83 8.96 -8.00
C GLN A 119 0.54 8.45 -8.63
N LEU A 120 -0.55 9.23 -8.53
CA LEU A 120 -1.85 8.90 -9.09
C LEU A 120 -2.48 7.60 -8.55
N ALA A 121 -1.92 7.00 -7.49
CA ALA A 121 -2.52 5.80 -6.88
C ALA A 121 -3.84 6.15 -6.19
N ASN A 122 -4.80 5.21 -6.25
CA ASN A 122 -6.05 5.28 -5.48
C ASN A 122 -5.87 4.58 -4.13
N LEU A 123 -5.78 5.35 -3.06
CA LEU A 123 -5.61 4.91 -1.67
C LEU A 123 -6.86 5.25 -0.83
N LYS A 124 -8.01 5.45 -1.47
CA LYS A 124 -9.25 5.79 -0.75
C LYS A 124 -9.56 4.74 0.31
N CYS A 125 -9.91 5.22 1.50
CA CYS A 125 -10.30 4.38 2.62
C CYS A 125 -9.25 3.33 3.05
N SER A 126 -8.03 3.36 2.52
CA SER A 126 -6.97 2.43 2.91
C SER A 126 -6.48 2.66 4.34
N ASN A 127 -5.95 1.61 4.95
CA ASN A 127 -5.34 1.67 6.28
C ASN A 127 -3.82 1.76 6.16
N LEU A 128 -3.25 2.94 6.37
CA LEU A 128 -1.82 3.25 6.39
C LEU A 128 -1.31 3.55 7.81
N SER A 129 -2.03 3.09 8.84
CA SER A 129 -1.63 3.38 10.22
C SER A 129 -0.23 2.85 10.51
N ALA A 130 0.61 3.69 11.12
CA ALA A 130 2.01 3.43 11.43
C ALA A 130 2.91 3.05 10.23
N ALA A 131 2.43 3.19 8.99
CA ALA A 131 3.22 2.92 7.78
C ALA A 131 4.45 3.84 7.68
N LYS A 132 5.55 3.35 7.06
CA LYS A 132 6.80 4.06 6.85
C LYS A 132 6.84 4.63 5.43
N LEU A 133 6.37 5.85 5.26
CA LEU A 133 6.20 6.56 4.00
C LEU A 133 7.27 7.65 3.78
N SER A 134 8.41 7.58 4.49
CA SER A 134 9.43 8.61 4.36
C SER A 134 9.99 8.67 2.92
N ARG A 135 10.07 9.89 2.38
CA ARG A 135 10.50 10.20 1.00
C ARG A 135 9.67 9.53 -0.11
N THR A 136 8.47 9.11 0.20
CA THR A 136 7.53 8.53 -0.78
C THR A 136 6.98 9.62 -1.70
N ASP A 137 6.84 9.31 -2.97
CA ASP A 137 6.18 10.18 -3.94
C ASP A 137 4.68 9.85 -4.02
N LEU A 138 3.86 10.68 -3.40
CA LEU A 138 2.40 10.58 -3.33
C LEU A 138 1.70 11.67 -4.17
N ARG A 139 2.39 12.26 -5.14
CA ARG A 139 1.83 13.36 -5.94
C ARG A 139 0.55 12.94 -6.64
N ASN A 140 -0.50 13.75 -6.45
CA ASN A 140 -1.83 13.54 -7.03
C ASN A 140 -2.48 12.18 -6.65
N ALA A 141 -2.01 11.50 -5.59
CA ALA A 141 -2.67 10.31 -5.07
C ALA A 141 -4.00 10.67 -4.40
N ASP A 142 -4.97 9.76 -4.45
CA ASP A 142 -6.23 9.90 -3.70
C ASP A 142 -6.16 9.12 -2.37
N LEU A 143 -6.00 9.84 -1.27
CA LEU A 143 -5.95 9.36 0.11
C LEU A 143 -7.23 9.75 0.87
N SER A 144 -8.32 10.05 0.16
CA SER A 144 -9.56 10.49 0.82
C SER A 144 -10.09 9.39 1.77
N GLY A 145 -10.35 9.79 3.01
CA GLY A 145 -10.79 8.88 4.07
C GLY A 145 -9.73 7.89 4.58
N ALA A 146 -8.51 7.92 4.08
CA ALA A 146 -7.45 7.00 4.51
C ALA A 146 -7.07 7.18 5.98
N ASN A 147 -6.71 6.09 6.65
CA ASN A 147 -6.17 6.10 8.00
C ASN A 147 -4.64 6.18 7.95
N LEU A 148 -4.08 7.35 8.23
CA LEU A 148 -2.63 7.63 8.29
C LEU A 148 -2.15 7.88 9.73
N ARG A 149 -2.89 7.38 10.73
CA ARG A 149 -2.56 7.60 12.14
C ARG A 149 -1.17 7.08 12.47
N GLY A 150 -0.31 7.97 12.99
CA GLY A 150 1.07 7.64 13.36
C GLY A 150 1.98 7.28 12.19
N ALA A 151 1.56 7.50 10.94
CA ALA A 151 2.39 7.26 9.77
C ALA A 151 3.61 8.18 9.75
N ASP A 152 4.76 7.68 9.26
CA ASP A 152 5.97 8.45 9.01
C ASP A 152 5.97 8.94 7.56
N LEU A 153 5.65 10.22 7.35
CA LEU A 153 5.58 10.92 6.07
C LEU A 153 6.73 11.94 5.91
N GLN A 154 7.83 11.77 6.65
CA GLN A 154 8.95 12.71 6.56
C GLN A 154 9.48 12.80 5.13
N GLU A 155 9.70 14.03 4.64
CA GLU A 155 10.20 14.29 3.29
C GLU A 155 9.29 13.75 2.14
N ALA A 156 8.09 13.23 2.43
CA ALA A 156 7.18 12.74 1.41
C ALA A 156 6.67 13.89 0.52
N ASP A 157 6.43 13.62 -0.76
CA ASP A 157 5.80 14.57 -1.68
C ASP A 157 4.31 14.26 -1.85
N LEU A 158 3.48 15.04 -1.16
CA LEU A 158 2.01 14.99 -1.20
C LEU A 158 1.43 16.11 -2.08
N SER A 159 2.22 16.69 -2.98
CA SER A 159 1.76 17.79 -3.82
C SER A 159 0.57 17.35 -4.68
N GLY A 160 -0.55 18.08 -4.59
CA GLY A 160 -1.80 17.76 -5.28
C GLY A 160 -2.56 16.56 -4.74
N ALA A 161 -2.09 15.89 -3.70
CA ALA A 161 -2.78 14.73 -3.12
C ALA A 161 -4.14 15.12 -2.51
N ASN A 162 -5.12 14.22 -2.61
CA ASN A 162 -6.43 14.38 -1.98
C ASN A 162 -6.45 13.65 -0.63
N LEU A 163 -6.37 14.40 0.47
CA LEU A 163 -6.39 13.92 1.85
C LEU A 163 -7.73 14.28 2.55
N ARG A 164 -8.79 14.51 1.75
CA ARG A 164 -10.07 14.88 2.32
C ARG A 164 -10.59 13.81 3.29
N GLY A 165 -10.89 14.23 4.53
CA GLY A 165 -11.39 13.35 5.59
C GLY A 165 -10.39 12.31 6.09
N ALA A 166 -9.11 12.37 5.68
CA ALA A 166 -8.08 11.45 6.16
C ALA A 166 -7.77 11.64 7.65
N ASP A 167 -7.42 10.55 8.33
CA ASP A 167 -6.97 10.58 9.71
C ASP A 167 -5.43 10.61 9.80
N LEU A 168 -4.87 11.78 10.04
CA LEU A 168 -3.43 12.02 10.17
C LEU A 168 -3.02 12.23 11.64
N ARG A 169 -3.80 11.75 12.59
CA ARG A 169 -3.46 11.94 14.02
C ARG A 169 -2.09 11.37 14.32
N SER A 170 -1.26 12.18 14.98
CA SER A 170 0.11 11.82 15.37
C SER A 170 1.02 11.43 14.19
N ALA A 171 0.65 11.71 12.94
CA ALA A 171 1.52 11.49 11.79
C ALA A 171 2.73 12.45 11.80
N ASP A 172 3.84 12.02 11.23
CA ASP A 172 5.03 12.83 11.09
C ASP A 172 5.17 13.35 9.65
N LEU A 173 4.85 14.62 9.43
CA LEU A 173 4.89 15.32 8.16
C LEU A 173 6.08 16.28 8.05
N ARG A 174 7.11 16.13 8.90
CA ARG A 174 8.28 17.02 8.83
C ARG A 174 8.89 17.00 7.44
N ASP A 175 9.18 18.18 6.91
CA ASP A 175 9.78 18.37 5.61
C ASP A 175 8.96 17.81 4.42
N ALA A 176 7.71 17.35 4.66
CA ALA A 176 6.81 16.90 3.62
C ALA A 176 6.33 18.07 2.75
N ARG A 177 6.10 17.82 1.47
CA ARG A 177 5.54 18.79 0.53
C ARG A 177 4.03 18.62 0.43
N LEU A 178 3.29 19.68 0.78
CA LEU A 178 1.81 19.70 0.78
C LEU A 178 1.26 20.71 -0.24
N ASN A 179 2.02 21.08 -1.28
CA ASN A 179 1.60 22.08 -2.25
C ASN A 179 0.31 21.62 -2.96
N LYS A 180 -0.77 22.42 -2.87
CA LYS A 180 -2.08 22.13 -3.44
C LYS A 180 -2.72 20.82 -2.91
N ALA A 181 -2.24 20.23 -1.82
CA ALA A 181 -2.89 19.10 -1.18
C ALA A 181 -4.25 19.50 -0.58
N ASN A 182 -5.26 18.66 -0.78
CA ASN A 182 -6.59 18.88 -0.21
C ASN A 182 -6.69 18.25 1.19
N LEU A 183 -6.64 19.06 2.23
CA LEU A 183 -6.76 18.64 3.63
C LEU A 183 -8.16 18.96 4.22
N THR A 184 -9.18 19.16 3.38
CA THR A 184 -10.54 19.44 3.86
C THR A 184 -11.02 18.29 4.75
N ASP A 185 -11.56 18.59 5.93
CA ASP A 185 -12.06 17.63 6.90
C ASP A 185 -11.00 16.63 7.44
N ALA A 186 -9.71 16.77 7.09
CA ALA A 186 -8.66 15.91 7.62
C ALA A 186 -8.40 16.17 9.12
N ASN A 187 -8.18 15.09 9.89
CA ASN A 187 -7.81 15.17 11.29
C ASN A 187 -6.29 15.16 11.44
N LEU A 188 -5.73 16.28 11.88
CA LEU A 188 -4.27 16.50 12.05
C LEU A 188 -3.88 16.60 13.53
N CYS A 189 -4.73 16.15 14.46
CA CYS A 189 -4.46 16.28 15.88
C CYS A 189 -3.16 15.57 16.27
N GLY A 190 -2.21 16.32 16.83
CA GLY A 190 -0.91 15.80 17.22
C GLY A 190 0.07 15.55 16.06
N ALA A 191 -0.32 15.80 14.81
CA ALA A 191 0.58 15.66 13.68
C ALA A 191 1.73 16.67 13.72
N ARG A 192 2.94 16.24 13.36
CA ARG A 192 4.11 17.11 13.19
C ARG A 192 4.12 17.65 11.77
N MET A 193 3.87 18.96 11.63
CA MET A 193 3.74 19.61 10.33
C MET A 193 5.11 19.93 9.68
N PRO A 194 5.18 20.24 8.38
CA PRO A 194 6.43 20.58 7.70
C PRO A 194 7.24 21.71 8.34
N ASN A 195 6.55 22.65 8.99
CA ASN A 195 7.18 23.74 9.74
C ASN A 195 7.62 23.33 11.15
N GLN A 196 7.72 22.05 11.42
CA GLN A 196 8.10 21.42 12.69
C GLN A 196 7.17 21.70 13.88
N LYS A 197 6.02 22.35 13.66
CA LYS A 197 5.00 22.61 14.68
C LYS A 197 4.04 21.43 14.77
N THR A 198 3.59 21.15 15.99
CA THR A 198 2.52 20.17 16.22
C THR A 198 1.16 20.80 15.91
N SER A 199 0.37 20.14 15.10
CA SER A 199 -0.98 20.58 14.75
C SER A 199 -1.97 20.30 15.88
N ARG A 200 -2.91 21.24 16.07
CA ARG A 200 -4.08 21.07 16.95
C ARG A 200 -5.38 20.93 16.16
N ARG A 201 -5.31 20.91 14.83
CA ARG A 201 -6.50 20.82 13.96
C ARG A 201 -7.16 19.44 14.12
N GLY A 202 -8.41 19.42 14.55
CA GLY A 202 -9.17 18.20 14.79
C GLY A 202 -9.04 17.62 16.19
N CYS A 203 -8.38 18.32 17.15
CA CYS A 203 -8.21 17.84 18.54
C CYS A 203 -9.44 18.05 19.45
N ASP A 204 -10.52 18.66 18.97
CA ASP A 204 -11.69 18.94 19.79
C ASP A 204 -12.52 17.66 20.03
N VAL A 205 -12.47 17.17 21.26
CA VAL A 205 -13.09 15.90 21.71
C VAL A 205 -14.59 15.80 21.42
N LYS A 206 -15.31 16.94 21.31
CA LYS A 206 -16.75 16.94 20.98
C LYS A 206 -17.05 16.59 19.52
N LYS A 207 -16.06 16.59 18.63
CA LYS A 207 -16.17 16.18 17.23
C LYS A 207 -15.69 14.75 16.99
N GLU A 208 -14.99 14.10 17.92
CA GLU A 208 -14.51 12.72 17.74
C GLU A 208 -15.64 11.72 17.49
N GLN A 209 -16.81 11.93 18.12
CA GLN A 209 -17.99 11.09 17.84
C GLN A 209 -18.63 11.34 16.46
N ALA A 210 -18.44 12.55 15.90
CA ALA A 210 -18.97 12.89 14.59
C ALA A 210 -18.04 12.51 13.43
N ILE A 211 -16.72 12.42 13.69
CA ILE A 211 -15.72 12.03 12.68
C ILE A 211 -15.60 10.50 12.57
N SER A 212 -15.83 9.75 13.66
CA SER A 212 -15.93 8.29 13.62
C SER A 212 -17.14 7.78 12.81
N THR A 213 -18.07 8.67 12.48
CA THR A 213 -19.19 8.42 11.56
C THR A 213 -18.95 9.04 10.18
N ASN A 214 -17.71 9.17 9.76
CA ASN A 214 -17.41 9.75 8.46
C ASN A 214 -17.95 8.81 7.36
N ASN A 215 -19.10 9.16 6.82
CA ASN A 215 -19.88 8.44 5.80
C ASN A 215 -19.11 8.15 4.49
N TYR A 216 -17.81 8.49 4.40
CA TYR A 216 -17.00 8.22 3.22
C TYR A 216 -16.51 6.77 3.15
N CYS A 217 -16.32 6.10 4.31
CA CYS A 217 -15.80 4.74 4.37
C CYS A 217 -16.71 3.76 5.13
N ASN A 218 -17.87 4.23 5.67
CA ASN A 218 -18.78 3.38 6.46
C ASN A 218 -19.36 2.19 5.68
N TYR A 219 -19.37 2.22 4.35
CA TYR A 219 -19.74 1.06 3.54
C TYR A 219 -18.65 -0.01 3.53
N CYS A 220 -17.38 0.35 3.76
CA CYS A 220 -16.23 -0.53 3.64
C CYS A 220 -15.98 -1.37 4.90
N TYR A 221 -16.21 -0.80 6.10
CA TYR A 221 -16.05 -1.55 7.35
C TYR A 221 -17.18 -2.55 7.61
N ALA A 222 -18.41 -2.28 7.15
CA ALA A 222 -19.53 -3.19 7.30
C ALA A 222 -19.41 -4.45 6.43
N LEU A 223 -18.70 -4.39 5.31
CA LEU A 223 -18.51 -5.53 4.41
C LEU A 223 -17.39 -6.47 4.90
N ASN A 224 -16.32 -5.95 5.53
CA ASN A 224 -15.26 -6.78 6.10
C ASN A 224 -15.77 -7.69 7.22
N ASP A 225 -16.65 -7.21 8.10
CA ASP A 225 -17.28 -8.05 9.13
C ASP A 225 -18.23 -9.11 8.52
N TRP A 226 -18.84 -8.82 7.37
CA TRP A 226 -19.75 -9.76 6.71
C TRP A 226 -18.97 -10.89 6.01
N TRP A 227 -17.84 -10.59 5.33
CA TRP A 227 -16.99 -11.57 4.67
C TRP A 227 -16.25 -12.49 5.67
N LEU A 228 -15.74 -11.95 6.78
CA LEU A 228 -15.12 -12.74 7.85
C LEU A 228 -16.11 -13.70 8.52
N ASN A 229 -17.40 -13.36 8.56
CA ASN A 229 -18.45 -14.24 9.07
C ASN A 229 -18.89 -15.30 8.06
N VAL A 230 -18.84 -15.04 6.74
CA VAL A 230 -19.19 -16.01 5.70
C VAL A 230 -18.13 -17.11 5.57
N LEU A 231 -16.84 -16.78 5.67
CA LEU A 231 -15.74 -17.76 5.60
C LEU A 231 -15.61 -18.67 6.84
N ARG A 232 -16.37 -18.40 7.94
CA ARG A 232 -16.42 -19.30 9.11
C ARG A 232 -17.45 -20.42 8.97
N PHE A 233 -18.24 -20.46 7.90
CA PHE A 233 -19.31 -21.45 7.70
C PHE A 233 -19.11 -22.34 6.45
N TYR A 234 -17.92 -22.28 5.83
CA TYR A 234 -17.52 -23.22 4.77
C TYR A 234 -16.12 -23.84 5.13
#